data_e21fb526f0405b9a4af8cb93f47366c4
#
_entry.id   e21fb526f0405b9a4af8cb93f47366c4
#
_cell.length_a   1.000
_cell.length_b   1.000
_cell.length_c   1.000
_cell.angle_alpha   90.00
_cell.angle_beta   90.00
_cell.angle_gamma   90.00
#
_symmetry.space_group_name_H-M   'P 1'
#
loop_
_entity.id
_entity.type
_entity.pdbx_description
1 polymer ?
#
loop_
_entity_poly.entity_id
_entity_poly.type
_entity_poly.pdbx_seq_one_letter_code
_entity_poly.pdbx_strand_id
1 'polypeptide(L)'
;LPEIEKADEEEPGEDLSGSESDDPLKMLEEQQVNEEEQEVSEKMDENMTNDQMAADMPAMPEMEDKSSDAEMYNSEETTVITKGTTISGGIKSDTSLIVKGVIEGDVECQGKLTVTGRVAGNSTASEIYVNTPRMNGNLVSKGSVKVDVGTVVIGNVSGASVVVAGAVKGDIDVNGPIILDSTAVVQGSIIGKSIQINSGAVVDGMCSLQYADVDLDSFFE
;
A
#
# COMPACT_ATOMS: atom_id res chain seq x y z
N LEU A 1 -1.30 63.69 23.04
CA LEU A 1 -0.41 63.61 24.23
C LEU A 1 -1.27 63.49 25.50
N PRO A 2 -1.03 62.54 26.46
CA PRO A 2 0.31 62.27 26.99
C PRO A 2 0.75 60.78 26.94
N GLU A 3 2.03 60.62 27.02
CA GLU A 3 2.87 59.53 27.48
C GLU A 3 2.47 59.03 28.88
N ILE A 4 2.69 57.74 29.14
CA ILE A 4 3.07 57.14 30.40
C ILE A 4 3.58 55.74 30.02
N GLU A 5 4.84 55.51 30.05
CA GLU A 5 5.78 55.03 31.06
C GLU A 5 5.87 53.51 31.18
N LYS A 6 7.12 53.09 31.08
CA LYS A 6 7.68 51.77 31.34
C LYS A 6 7.46 51.33 32.78
N ALA A 7 7.26 50.03 32.97
CA ALA A 7 7.71 49.35 34.16
C ALA A 7 8.33 48.01 33.77
N ASP A 8 9.64 47.92 33.98
CA ASP A 8 10.42 46.71 34.20
C ASP A 8 9.98 46.12 35.56
N GLU A 9 9.92 44.79 35.63
CA GLU A 9 10.11 43.98 36.86
C GLU A 9 10.34 42.54 36.37
N GLU A 10 11.61 42.12 36.30
CA GLU A 10 12.40 41.30 37.21
C GLU A 10 11.81 39.88 37.48
N GLU A 11 12.59 38.93 36.96
CA GLU A 11 12.61 37.53 37.42
C GLU A 11 12.98 37.46 38.90
N PRO A 12 12.56 36.37 39.61
CA PRO A 12 13.59 35.50 40.12
C PRO A 12 13.37 34.03 39.83
N GLY A 13 14.47 33.37 39.55
CA GLY A 13 14.61 31.95 39.47
C GLY A 13 14.37 31.23 40.81
N GLU A 14 13.85 30.05 40.74
CA GLU A 14 14.05 29.02 41.76
C GLU A 14 14.30 27.67 41.12
N ASP A 15 15.50 27.28 41.26
CA ASP A 15 16.10 25.97 41.20
C ASP A 15 15.44 25.06 42.27
N LEU A 16 14.84 23.95 41.85
CA LEU A 16 14.60 22.81 42.72
C LEU A 16 14.86 21.50 41.95
N SER A 17 16.06 21.05 42.19
CA SER A 17 16.54 19.68 42.20
C SER A 17 15.53 18.60 42.53
N GLY A 18 15.58 17.49 41.80
CA GLY A 18 15.58 16.16 42.38
C GLY A 18 14.23 15.55 42.69
N SER A 19 13.84 14.58 41.92
CA SER A 19 13.44 13.28 42.45
C SER A 19 13.43 12.24 41.32
N GLU A 20 14.47 11.46 41.29
CA GLU A 20 14.44 10.13 40.70
C GLU A 20 13.33 9.34 41.45
N SER A 21 12.28 9.04 40.74
CA SER A 21 11.35 8.01 41.19
C SER A 21 11.81 6.70 40.61
N ASP A 22 12.56 5.97 41.42
CA ASP A 22 12.78 4.52 41.29
C ASP A 22 11.42 3.83 41.24
N ASP A 23 11.01 3.42 40.05
CA ASP A 23 9.85 2.57 39.85
C ASP A 23 10.33 1.11 39.84
N PRO A 24 10.06 0.34 40.93
CA PRO A 24 10.53 -1.04 41.04
C PRO A 24 9.85 -2.03 40.08
N LEU A 25 8.91 -1.57 39.25
CA LEU A 25 8.21 -2.40 38.28
C LEU A 25 8.95 -2.53 36.92
N LYS A 26 9.95 -1.67 36.67
CA LYS A 26 10.78 -1.78 35.47
C LYS A 26 11.90 -2.81 35.55
N MET A 27 12.25 -3.25 36.75
CA MET A 27 13.32 -4.25 36.93
C MET A 27 12.84 -5.71 36.82
N LEU A 28 11.53 -5.95 36.77
CA LEU A 28 10.97 -7.30 36.68
C LEU A 28 10.66 -7.73 35.24
N GLU A 29 10.61 -6.78 34.29
CA GLU A 29 10.37 -7.12 32.87
C GLU A 29 11.66 -7.43 32.09
N GLU A 30 12.82 -6.96 32.53
CA GLU A 30 14.10 -7.27 31.88
C GLU A 30 14.73 -8.62 32.32
N GLN A 31 14.19 -9.28 33.35
CA GLN A 31 14.70 -10.59 33.77
C GLN A 31 13.94 -11.78 33.21
N GLN A 32 12.79 -11.60 32.58
CA GLN A 32 12.05 -12.71 31.96
C GLN A 32 12.36 -12.95 30.47
N VAL A 33 13.06 -12.04 29.82
CA VAL A 33 13.43 -12.19 28.39
C VAL A 33 14.75 -12.94 28.19
N ASN A 34 15.53 -13.12 29.26
CA ASN A 34 16.88 -13.75 29.16
C ASN A 34 16.90 -15.23 29.56
N GLU A 35 15.81 -15.84 30.03
CA GLU A 35 15.75 -17.25 30.39
C GLU A 35 15.14 -18.16 29.31
N GLU A 36 14.44 -17.59 28.30
CA GLU A 36 13.88 -18.39 27.18
C GLU A 36 14.83 -18.59 26.00
N GLU A 37 15.93 -17.85 25.88
CA GLU A 37 16.91 -18.04 24.80
C GLU A 37 18.04 -19.04 25.10
N GLN A 38 18.12 -19.60 26.33
CA GLN A 38 19.19 -20.57 26.68
C GLN A 38 18.75 -22.04 26.68
N GLU A 39 17.48 -22.35 26.55
CA GLU A 39 17.03 -23.77 26.49
C GLU A 39 16.91 -24.36 25.08
N VAL A 40 17.14 -23.62 24.00
CA VAL A 40 17.02 -24.13 22.63
C VAL A 40 18.35 -24.52 22.01
N SER A 41 19.48 -24.26 22.67
CA SER A 41 20.83 -24.52 22.11
C SER A 41 21.51 -25.80 22.59
N GLU A 42 20.92 -26.60 23.48
CA GLU A 42 21.58 -27.80 24.03
C GLU A 42 20.96 -29.16 23.62
N LYS A 43 20.10 -29.23 22.62
CA LYS A 43 19.52 -30.51 22.16
C LYS A 43 19.75 -30.85 20.71
N MET A 44 20.87 -30.47 20.11
CA MET A 44 21.25 -30.91 18.77
C MET A 44 22.73 -31.31 18.67
N ASP A 45 23.18 -32.25 19.51
CA ASP A 45 24.36 -33.03 19.25
C ASP A 45 24.22 -34.34 19.99
N GLU A 46 23.83 -35.38 19.30
CA GLU A 46 24.18 -36.77 19.51
C GLU A 46 23.20 -37.66 18.74
N ASN A 47 23.49 -37.99 17.53
CA ASN A 47 23.43 -39.35 17.00
C ASN A 47 23.59 -39.39 15.49
N MET A 48 24.78 -39.57 15.02
CA MET A 48 25.08 -40.18 13.73
C MET A 48 26.44 -40.87 13.75
N THR A 49 26.41 -42.10 14.16
CA THR A 49 27.44 -43.06 13.73
C THR A 49 26.79 -44.15 12.88
N ASN A 50 27.09 -44.07 11.58
CA ASN A 50 27.71 -45.09 10.71
C ASN A 50 27.26 -46.55 10.87
N ASP A 51 26.72 -47.19 9.86
CA ASP A 51 27.43 -48.19 9.04
C ASP A 51 26.45 -48.98 8.14
N GLN A 52 26.91 -49.11 6.89
CA GLN A 52 26.71 -50.24 5.97
C GLN A 52 25.23 -50.65 5.59
N MET A 53 24.89 -50.48 4.33
CA MET A 53 24.72 -51.63 3.40
C MET A 53 24.45 -51.13 1.98
N ALA A 54 25.41 -51.43 1.13
CA ALA A 54 25.25 -51.47 -0.31
C ALA A 54 24.42 -52.70 -0.69
N ALA A 55 23.40 -52.50 -1.50
CA ALA A 55 23.05 -53.42 -2.59
C ALA A 55 21.69 -53.09 -3.21
N ASP A 56 21.69 -53.04 -4.51
CA ASP A 56 20.55 -53.38 -5.39
C ASP A 56 19.49 -52.26 -5.63
N MET A 57 19.84 -51.37 -6.57
CA MET A 57 18.84 -50.59 -7.27
C MET A 57 18.75 -51.04 -8.74
N PRO A 58 17.60 -51.56 -9.19
CA PRO A 58 17.43 -51.81 -10.62
C PRO A 58 17.34 -50.49 -11.38
N ALA A 59 18.02 -50.43 -12.51
CA ALA A 59 18.04 -49.35 -13.46
C ALA A 59 16.62 -48.92 -13.87
N MET A 60 16.27 -47.66 -13.67
CA MET A 60 15.12 -47.06 -14.28
C MET A 60 15.44 -46.67 -15.71
N PRO A 61 14.53 -46.91 -16.66
CA PRO A 61 14.74 -46.56 -18.06
C PRO A 61 14.79 -45.06 -18.24
N GLU A 62 15.74 -44.61 -19.04
CA GLU A 62 15.82 -43.27 -19.59
C GLU A 62 14.51 -42.99 -20.34
N MET A 63 13.70 -42.09 -19.80
CA MET A 63 12.60 -41.48 -20.56
C MET A 63 13.17 -40.29 -21.32
N GLU A 64 13.23 -40.49 -22.62
CA GLU A 64 13.52 -39.46 -23.60
C GLU A 64 12.66 -38.21 -23.41
N ASP A 65 13.36 -37.11 -23.32
CA ASP A 65 12.90 -35.76 -23.49
C ASP A 65 11.99 -35.62 -24.73
N LYS A 66 10.73 -35.43 -24.50
CA LYS A 66 9.83 -34.77 -25.46
C LYS A 66 9.25 -33.54 -24.78
N SER A 67 10.09 -32.55 -24.77
CA SER A 67 9.67 -31.17 -24.63
C SER A 67 8.75 -30.78 -25.76
N SER A 68 7.61 -30.34 -25.46
CA SER A 68 6.91 -29.25 -26.13
C SER A 68 5.54 -29.10 -25.49
N ASP A 69 5.52 -28.54 -24.35
CA ASP A 69 4.38 -27.75 -23.95
C ASP A 69 4.96 -26.53 -23.22
N ALA A 70 4.83 -25.41 -23.88
CA ALA A 70 5.02 -24.11 -23.27
C ALA A 70 4.05 -24.02 -22.08
N GLU A 71 4.44 -24.62 -21.00
CA GLU A 71 3.88 -24.34 -19.69
C GLU A 71 4.03 -22.84 -19.53
N MET A 72 2.91 -22.17 -19.67
CA MET A 72 2.72 -20.81 -19.24
C MET A 72 3.25 -20.73 -17.81
N TYR A 73 4.53 -20.40 -17.68
CA TYR A 73 5.09 -19.92 -16.42
C TYR A 73 4.37 -18.61 -16.11
N ASN A 74 3.24 -18.74 -15.46
CA ASN A 74 2.62 -17.66 -14.74
C ASN A 74 3.37 -17.44 -13.43
N SER A 75 4.70 -17.38 -13.53
CA SER A 75 5.51 -16.75 -12.51
C SER A 75 5.25 -15.26 -12.69
N GLU A 76 4.35 -14.74 -11.87
CA GLU A 76 4.21 -13.30 -11.69
C GLU A 76 5.55 -12.80 -11.16
N GLU A 77 6.49 -12.58 -12.08
CA GLU A 77 7.75 -11.92 -11.77
C GLU A 77 7.38 -10.56 -11.19
N THR A 78 7.59 -10.40 -9.91
CA THR A 78 7.25 -9.16 -9.21
C THR A 78 8.52 -8.41 -8.88
N THR A 79 8.66 -7.21 -9.43
CA THR A 79 9.73 -6.30 -9.07
C THR A 79 9.38 -5.57 -7.78
N VAL A 80 10.30 -5.56 -6.80
CA VAL A 80 10.09 -4.91 -5.51
C VAL A 80 11.09 -3.77 -5.31
N ILE A 81 10.58 -2.56 -5.14
CA ILE A 81 11.36 -1.39 -4.72
C ILE A 81 11.25 -1.29 -3.20
N THR A 82 12.34 -1.59 -2.50
CA THR A 82 12.38 -1.67 -1.04
C THR A 82 12.37 -0.31 -0.37
N LYS A 83 12.04 -0.27 0.93
CA LYS A 83 12.14 0.94 1.75
C LYS A 83 13.58 1.48 1.74
N GLY A 84 13.74 2.79 1.70
CA GLY A 84 15.05 3.46 1.63
C GLY A 84 15.60 3.63 0.20
N THR A 85 14.94 3.05 -0.81
CA THR A 85 15.27 3.32 -2.21
C THR A 85 14.54 4.56 -2.69
N THR A 86 15.28 5.52 -3.25
CA THR A 86 14.71 6.70 -3.93
C THR A 86 15.07 6.61 -5.41
N ILE A 87 14.06 6.72 -6.27
CA ILE A 87 14.23 6.72 -7.71
C ILE A 87 13.73 8.06 -8.23
N SER A 88 14.63 8.80 -8.92
CA SER A 88 14.29 10.03 -9.61
C SER A 88 14.28 9.76 -11.11
N GLY A 89 13.09 9.74 -11.70
CA GLY A 89 12.87 9.42 -13.11
C GLY A 89 11.75 8.41 -13.32
N GLY A 90 11.40 8.16 -14.58
CA GLY A 90 10.34 7.24 -14.92
C GLY A 90 10.75 5.76 -14.77
N ILE A 91 9.80 4.93 -14.36
CA ILE A 91 9.95 3.47 -14.25
C ILE A 91 9.02 2.81 -15.26
N LYS A 92 9.56 1.85 -16.01
CA LYS A 92 8.79 0.97 -16.87
C LYS A 92 9.03 -0.47 -16.44
N SER A 93 7.94 -1.23 -16.25
CA SER A 93 7.98 -2.64 -15.92
C SER A 93 6.96 -3.40 -16.76
N ASP A 94 7.38 -4.52 -17.31
CA ASP A 94 6.49 -5.43 -18.03
C ASP A 94 5.78 -6.42 -17.10
N THR A 95 6.23 -6.48 -15.86
CA THR A 95 5.74 -7.37 -14.80
C THR A 95 5.04 -6.60 -13.68
N SER A 96 4.59 -7.30 -12.64
CA SER A 96 4.01 -6.66 -11.45
C SER A 96 5.05 -5.87 -10.67
N LEU A 97 4.67 -4.73 -10.09
CA LEU A 97 5.57 -3.82 -9.38
C LEU A 97 5.05 -3.52 -7.96
N ILE A 98 5.89 -3.73 -6.98
CA ILE A 98 5.63 -3.34 -5.58
C ILE A 98 6.56 -2.19 -5.19
N VAL A 99 5.99 -1.04 -4.88
CA VAL A 99 6.70 0.16 -4.48
C VAL A 99 6.59 0.35 -2.97
N LYS A 100 7.70 0.17 -2.24
CA LYS A 100 7.81 0.47 -0.80
C LYS A 100 8.72 1.69 -0.53
N GLY A 101 9.50 2.09 -1.53
CA GLY A 101 10.40 3.24 -1.50
C GLY A 101 9.74 4.55 -1.92
N VAL A 102 10.55 5.48 -2.43
CA VAL A 102 10.13 6.78 -2.96
C VAL A 102 10.40 6.82 -4.45
N ILE A 103 9.41 7.24 -5.23
CA ILE A 103 9.54 7.46 -6.67
C ILE A 103 9.13 8.89 -6.97
N GLU A 104 10.03 9.61 -7.64
CA GLU A 104 9.79 10.94 -8.19
C GLU A 104 9.83 10.85 -9.72
N GLY A 105 8.70 10.53 -10.33
CA GLY A 105 8.54 10.33 -11.76
C GLY A 105 7.37 9.40 -12.09
N ASP A 106 7.14 9.21 -13.38
CA ASP A 106 6.03 8.41 -13.86
C ASP A 106 6.32 6.90 -13.74
N VAL A 107 5.31 6.13 -13.38
CA VAL A 107 5.37 4.68 -13.25
C VAL A 107 4.48 4.04 -14.31
N GLU A 108 5.07 3.22 -15.15
CA GLU A 108 4.36 2.45 -16.16
C GLU A 108 4.57 0.96 -15.91
N CYS A 109 3.49 0.23 -15.63
CA CYS A 109 3.52 -1.18 -15.31
C CYS A 109 2.47 -1.93 -16.14
N GLN A 110 2.84 -3.05 -16.75
CA GLN A 110 1.87 -3.87 -17.50
C GLN A 110 1.10 -4.83 -16.59
N GLY A 111 1.66 -5.19 -15.44
CA GLY A 111 1.05 -6.02 -14.43
C GLY A 111 0.30 -5.22 -13.36
N LYS A 112 0.30 -5.76 -12.15
CA LYS A 112 -0.28 -5.14 -10.96
C LYS A 112 0.71 -4.18 -10.31
N LEU A 113 0.28 -2.95 -10.05
CA LEU A 113 1.03 -1.96 -9.30
C LEU A 113 0.51 -1.89 -7.86
N THR A 114 1.38 -2.19 -6.90
CA THR A 114 1.10 -2.03 -5.46
C THR A 114 1.96 -0.92 -4.89
N VAL A 115 1.35 0.16 -4.45
CA VAL A 115 2.03 1.33 -3.86
C VAL A 115 1.80 1.36 -2.36
N THR A 116 2.86 1.14 -1.59
CA THR A 116 2.89 1.30 -0.13
C THR A 116 3.91 2.35 0.33
N GLY A 117 4.76 2.81 -0.62
CA GLY A 117 5.71 3.91 -0.42
C GLY A 117 5.14 5.25 -0.89
N ARG A 118 6.01 6.17 -1.27
CA ARG A 118 5.61 7.47 -1.83
C ARG A 118 5.83 7.49 -3.33
N VAL A 119 4.83 7.93 -4.07
CA VAL A 119 4.95 8.17 -5.51
C VAL A 119 4.50 9.60 -5.80
N ALA A 120 5.33 10.33 -6.53
CA ALA A 120 5.06 11.65 -7.05
C ALA A 120 5.23 11.61 -8.58
N GLY A 121 4.14 11.43 -9.31
CA GLY A 121 4.08 11.26 -10.76
C GLY A 121 2.87 10.43 -11.18
N ASN A 122 2.64 10.31 -12.47
CA ASN A 122 1.52 9.55 -12.99
C ASN A 122 1.81 8.03 -12.90
N SER A 123 0.79 7.26 -12.61
CA SER A 123 0.92 5.81 -12.53
C SER A 123 -0.05 5.13 -13.49
N THR A 124 0.49 4.31 -14.38
CA THR A 124 -0.28 3.53 -15.35
C THR A 124 -0.01 2.05 -15.14
N ALA A 125 -1.08 1.25 -14.96
CA ALA A 125 -0.95 -0.20 -14.76
C ALA A 125 -2.19 -0.96 -15.25
N SER A 126 -2.13 -2.29 -15.28
CA SER A 126 -3.32 -3.11 -15.51
C SER A 126 -4.24 -3.10 -14.28
N GLU A 127 -3.67 -3.24 -13.09
CA GLU A 127 -4.37 -3.10 -11.82
C GLU A 127 -3.57 -2.21 -10.89
N ILE A 128 -4.23 -1.35 -10.13
CA ILE A 128 -3.58 -0.44 -9.19
C ILE A 128 -4.14 -0.65 -7.78
N TYR A 129 -3.27 -0.91 -6.83
CA TYR A 129 -3.57 -0.94 -5.41
C TYR A 129 -2.72 0.10 -4.69
N VAL A 130 -3.36 1.06 -4.04
CA VAL A 130 -2.68 2.15 -3.33
C VAL A 130 -3.00 2.08 -1.84
N ASN A 131 -1.95 1.93 -1.04
CA ASN A 131 -1.99 1.99 0.42
C ASN A 131 -0.82 2.86 0.90
N THR A 132 -0.95 4.17 0.75
CA THR A 132 0.09 5.14 1.09
C THR A 132 -0.51 6.39 1.71
N PRO A 133 0.14 7.00 2.71
CA PRO A 133 -0.37 8.22 3.34
C PRO A 133 -0.59 9.37 2.35
N ARG A 134 0.19 9.42 1.26
CA ARG A 134 0.03 10.47 0.26
C ARG A 134 0.62 10.07 -1.09
N MET A 135 -0.16 10.22 -2.12
CA MET A 135 0.21 10.06 -3.52
C MET A 135 -0.19 11.32 -4.30
N ASN A 136 0.73 11.83 -5.13
CA ASN A 136 0.48 12.98 -6.01
C ASN A 136 0.68 12.52 -7.46
N GLY A 137 -0.35 12.64 -8.28
CA GLY A 137 -0.34 12.28 -9.70
C GLY A 137 -1.57 11.49 -10.10
N ASN A 138 -1.74 11.32 -11.40
CA ASN A 138 -2.90 10.63 -11.94
C ASN A 138 -2.73 9.11 -11.90
N LEU A 139 -3.81 8.40 -11.65
CA LEU A 139 -3.90 6.95 -11.69
C LEU A 139 -4.69 6.52 -12.92
N VAL A 140 -4.04 5.77 -13.79
CA VAL A 140 -4.67 5.23 -15.00
C VAL A 140 -4.56 3.72 -14.99
N SER A 141 -5.68 3.03 -14.93
CA SER A 141 -5.73 1.58 -14.94
C SER A 141 -6.55 1.05 -16.11
N LYS A 142 -6.10 -0.03 -16.72
CA LYS A 142 -6.91 -0.76 -17.70
C LYS A 142 -7.99 -1.62 -17.03
N GLY A 143 -7.77 -2.01 -15.78
CA GLY A 143 -8.68 -2.81 -14.96
C GLY A 143 -9.12 -2.08 -13.70
N SER A 144 -8.85 -2.64 -12.54
CA SER A 144 -9.32 -2.12 -11.26
C SER A 144 -8.33 -1.16 -10.60
N VAL A 145 -8.86 -0.13 -9.94
CA VAL A 145 -8.12 0.72 -9.02
C VAL A 145 -8.72 0.55 -7.63
N LYS A 146 -7.87 0.24 -6.65
CA LYS A 146 -8.26 0.19 -5.25
C LYS A 146 -7.43 1.18 -4.44
N VAL A 147 -8.12 2.13 -3.80
CA VAL A 147 -7.55 3.09 -2.86
C VAL A 147 -7.93 2.66 -1.46
N ASP A 148 -6.94 2.28 -0.66
CA ASP A 148 -7.16 1.73 0.68
C ASP A 148 -7.37 2.81 1.75
N VAL A 149 -7.83 2.39 2.92
CA VAL A 149 -8.08 3.27 4.07
C VAL A 149 -6.80 4.01 4.48
N GLY A 150 -6.91 5.30 4.83
CA GLY A 150 -5.76 6.13 5.21
C GLY A 150 -4.90 6.61 4.05
N THR A 151 -5.25 6.26 2.82
CA THR A 151 -4.61 6.75 1.60
C THR A 151 -5.17 8.11 1.20
N VAL A 152 -4.29 9.03 0.80
CA VAL A 152 -4.66 10.30 0.18
C VAL A 152 -4.10 10.36 -1.23
N VAL A 153 -4.97 10.44 -2.22
CA VAL A 153 -4.63 10.61 -3.64
C VAL A 153 -4.96 12.03 -4.06
N ILE A 154 -4.00 12.73 -4.65
CA ILE A 154 -4.19 14.06 -5.24
C ILE A 154 -3.90 13.94 -6.74
N GLY A 155 -4.94 13.88 -7.53
CA GLY A 155 -4.92 13.66 -8.98
C GLY A 155 -6.13 12.91 -9.46
N ASN A 156 -6.25 12.74 -10.78
CA ASN A 156 -7.39 12.07 -11.39
C ASN A 156 -7.22 10.55 -11.38
N VAL A 157 -8.33 9.84 -11.28
CA VAL A 157 -8.38 8.39 -11.27
C VAL A 157 -9.21 7.90 -12.44
N SER A 158 -8.62 7.08 -13.30
CA SER A 158 -9.31 6.48 -14.45
C SER A 158 -9.11 4.96 -14.46
N GLY A 159 -10.18 4.23 -14.79
CA GLY A 159 -10.11 2.77 -14.82
C GLY A 159 -11.36 2.08 -15.35
N ALA A 160 -11.35 0.76 -15.35
CA ALA A 160 -12.54 -0.03 -15.66
C ALA A 160 -13.47 -0.18 -14.44
N SER A 161 -12.90 -0.25 -13.24
CA SER A 161 -13.63 -0.23 -11.96
C SER A 161 -12.81 0.44 -10.87
N VAL A 162 -13.45 1.14 -9.94
CA VAL A 162 -12.75 1.84 -8.86
C VAL A 162 -13.41 1.55 -7.51
N VAL A 163 -12.60 1.22 -6.52
CA VAL A 163 -13.01 1.09 -5.12
C VAL A 163 -12.21 2.07 -4.28
N VAL A 164 -12.88 2.98 -3.61
CA VAL A 164 -12.27 4.00 -2.77
C VAL A 164 -12.67 3.79 -1.32
N ALA A 165 -11.69 3.59 -0.46
CA ALA A 165 -11.84 3.60 0.99
C ALA A 165 -11.02 4.73 1.66
N GLY A 166 -10.20 5.43 0.90
CA GLY A 166 -9.38 6.57 1.32
C GLY A 166 -9.93 7.91 0.85
N ALA A 167 -9.07 8.93 0.82
CA ALA A 167 -9.39 10.26 0.32
C ALA A 167 -8.87 10.47 -1.10
N VAL A 168 -9.70 10.98 -1.99
CA VAL A 168 -9.34 11.33 -3.36
C VAL A 168 -9.70 12.78 -3.62
N LYS A 169 -8.73 13.56 -4.08
CA LYS A 169 -8.94 14.92 -4.55
C LYS A 169 -8.60 15.00 -6.04
N GLY A 170 -9.62 15.03 -6.87
CA GLY A 170 -9.56 15.03 -8.33
C GLY A 170 -10.76 14.32 -8.93
N ASP A 171 -10.79 14.22 -10.26
CA ASP A 171 -11.90 13.61 -10.97
C ASP A 171 -11.70 12.08 -11.08
N ILE A 172 -12.80 11.36 -10.92
CA ILE A 172 -12.86 9.91 -11.05
C ILE A 172 -13.69 9.59 -12.30
N ASP A 173 -13.04 9.06 -13.34
CA ASP A 173 -13.68 8.68 -14.60
C ASP A 173 -13.52 7.17 -14.84
N VAL A 174 -14.64 6.46 -14.77
CA VAL A 174 -14.65 4.99 -14.77
C VAL A 174 -15.69 4.45 -15.72
N ASN A 175 -15.27 3.62 -16.65
CA ASN A 175 -16.18 2.95 -17.60
C ASN A 175 -16.99 1.79 -16.98
N GLY A 176 -17.06 1.69 -15.68
CA GLY A 176 -17.72 0.60 -14.97
C GLY A 176 -18.22 1.01 -13.58
N PRO A 177 -18.24 0.06 -12.64
CA PRO A 177 -18.70 0.32 -11.29
C PRO A 177 -17.71 1.13 -10.46
N ILE A 178 -18.23 2.07 -9.67
CA ILE A 178 -17.50 2.81 -8.65
C ILE A 178 -18.11 2.45 -7.30
N ILE A 179 -17.28 2.08 -6.35
CA ILE A 179 -17.69 1.77 -4.97
C ILE A 179 -16.94 2.72 -4.05
N LEU A 180 -17.70 3.56 -3.33
CA LEU A 180 -17.18 4.40 -2.26
C LEU A 180 -17.48 3.71 -0.94
N ASP A 181 -16.44 3.30 -0.22
CA ASP A 181 -16.59 2.68 1.08
C ASP A 181 -16.94 3.72 2.16
N SER A 182 -17.34 3.26 3.32
CA SER A 182 -17.80 4.09 4.44
C SER A 182 -16.78 5.15 4.92
N THR A 183 -15.50 4.93 4.66
CA THR A 183 -14.40 5.84 5.00
C THR A 183 -13.94 6.70 3.83
N ALA A 184 -14.58 6.58 2.67
CA ALA A 184 -14.20 7.33 1.48
C ALA A 184 -14.52 8.80 1.60
N VAL A 185 -13.57 9.65 1.19
CA VAL A 185 -13.76 11.09 1.04
C VAL A 185 -13.34 11.48 -0.37
N VAL A 186 -14.27 11.96 -1.17
CA VAL A 186 -13.98 12.35 -2.56
C VAL A 186 -14.30 13.83 -2.74
N GLN A 187 -13.34 14.59 -3.25
CA GLN A 187 -13.49 15.97 -3.65
C GLN A 187 -13.21 16.10 -5.15
N GLY A 188 -14.24 16.21 -5.96
CA GLY A 188 -14.17 16.30 -7.42
C GLY A 188 -15.38 15.65 -8.10
N SER A 189 -15.31 15.52 -9.43
CA SER A 189 -16.37 14.91 -10.22
C SER A 189 -16.22 13.40 -10.29
N ILE A 190 -17.33 12.68 -10.20
CA ILE A 190 -17.39 11.23 -10.31
C ILE A 190 -18.24 10.88 -11.51
N ILE A 191 -17.67 10.17 -12.48
CA ILE A 191 -18.31 9.73 -13.69
C ILE A 191 -18.17 8.21 -13.80
N GLY A 192 -19.29 7.50 -13.94
CA GLY A 192 -19.25 6.04 -14.04
C GLY A 192 -20.55 5.43 -14.58
N LYS A 193 -20.55 4.11 -14.80
CA LYS A 193 -21.77 3.36 -15.18
C LYS A 193 -22.68 3.09 -14.00
N SER A 194 -22.11 2.81 -12.84
CA SER A 194 -22.84 2.63 -11.60
C SER A 194 -22.01 3.16 -10.45
N ILE A 195 -22.67 3.80 -9.50
CA ILE A 195 -22.03 4.37 -8.33
C ILE A 195 -22.71 3.79 -7.10
N GLN A 196 -21.96 3.12 -6.26
CA GLN A 196 -22.39 2.66 -4.94
C GLN A 196 -21.70 3.51 -3.89
N ILE A 197 -22.45 4.17 -3.05
CA ILE A 197 -21.95 4.99 -1.94
C ILE A 197 -22.40 4.34 -0.65
N ASN A 198 -21.45 3.87 0.15
CA ASN A 198 -21.74 3.28 1.45
C ASN A 198 -21.97 4.36 2.51
N SER A 199 -22.76 4.03 3.52
CA SER A 199 -23.05 4.94 4.64
C SER A 199 -21.77 5.37 5.35
N GLY A 200 -21.54 6.67 5.47
CA GLY A 200 -20.33 7.28 6.02
C GLY A 200 -19.40 7.91 4.98
N ALA A 201 -19.54 7.56 3.71
CA ALA A 201 -18.75 8.19 2.65
C ALA A 201 -19.15 9.67 2.46
N VAL A 202 -18.17 10.51 2.16
CA VAL A 202 -18.34 11.94 1.91
C VAL A 202 -17.96 12.24 0.47
N VAL A 203 -18.86 12.88 -0.27
CA VAL A 203 -18.60 13.31 -1.65
C VAL A 203 -18.89 14.81 -1.75
N ASP A 204 -17.88 15.57 -2.13
CA ASP A 204 -17.94 17.00 -2.40
C ASP A 204 -17.66 17.23 -3.89
N GLY A 205 -18.69 17.29 -4.71
CA GLY A 205 -18.58 17.42 -6.15
C GLY A 205 -19.79 16.91 -6.91
N MET A 206 -19.60 16.61 -8.18
CA MET A 206 -20.66 16.14 -9.08
C MET A 206 -20.57 14.62 -9.28
N CYS A 207 -21.71 13.92 -9.18
CA CYS A 207 -21.82 12.52 -9.56
C CYS A 207 -22.66 12.40 -10.83
N SER A 208 -22.12 11.77 -11.86
CA SER A 208 -22.78 11.57 -13.14
C SER A 208 -22.73 10.12 -13.60
N LEU A 209 -23.85 9.60 -14.04
CA LEU A 209 -23.97 8.27 -14.66
C LEU A 209 -24.02 8.45 -16.18
N GLN A 210 -22.88 8.63 -16.83
CA GLN A 210 -22.82 8.92 -18.26
C GLN A 210 -22.92 7.68 -19.17
N TYR A 211 -22.66 6.51 -18.63
CA TYR A 211 -22.64 5.25 -19.39
C TYR A 211 -23.88 4.38 -19.11
N ALA A 212 -24.89 4.94 -18.47
CA ALA A 212 -26.18 4.28 -18.29
C ALA A 212 -27.04 4.52 -19.55
N ASP A 213 -27.39 3.43 -20.24
CA ASP A 213 -28.29 3.44 -21.40
C ASP A 213 -29.75 3.58 -20.91
N VAL A 214 -30.08 4.73 -20.33
CA VAL A 214 -31.43 5.02 -19.84
C VAL A 214 -31.98 6.23 -20.58
N ASP A 215 -33.03 6.00 -21.35
CA ASP A 215 -33.83 7.06 -21.95
C ASP A 215 -34.77 7.62 -20.89
N LEU A 216 -34.36 8.74 -20.29
CA LEU A 216 -35.11 9.40 -19.22
C LEU A 216 -36.42 10.00 -19.73
N ASP A 217 -36.50 10.41 -20.99
CA ASP A 217 -37.67 11.08 -21.55
C ASP A 217 -38.87 10.13 -21.63
N SER A 218 -38.61 8.81 -21.82
CA SER A 218 -39.69 7.81 -21.86
C SER A 218 -40.35 7.52 -20.51
N PHE A 219 -39.81 8.02 -19.40
CA PHE A 219 -40.39 7.80 -18.06
C PHE A 219 -41.23 8.96 -17.56
N PHE A 220 -41.11 10.14 -18.18
CA PHE A 220 -41.75 11.35 -17.72
C PHE A 220 -42.80 11.90 -18.73
N GLU A 221 -43.03 11.18 -19.84
CA GLU A 221 -44.19 11.40 -20.76
C GLU A 221 -45.39 10.53 -20.31
#